data_ee91b4e95421c7ec1c85616460de3372
#
_entry.id   ee91b4e95421c7ec1c85616460de3372
#
_cell.length_a   1.000
_cell.length_b   1.000
_cell.length_c   1.000
_cell.angle_alpha   90.00
_cell.angle_beta   90.00
_cell.angle_gamma   90.00
#
_symmetry.space_group_name_H-M   'P 1'
#
loop_
_entity.id
_entity.type
_entity.pdbx_description
1 polymer ?
#
loop_
_entity_poly.entity_id
_entity_poly.type
_entity_poly.pdbx_seq_one_letter_code
_entity_poly.pdbx_strand_id
1 'polypeptide(L)'
;LVQXXXXTLAGGRYGLGSKDTPPSSVFAIYKELKKANPKKRFTIGIVDDVTNLSLPEEKPAPITSAKGTVECKFWGIGGDGTVGANKDSTKIIGDHTDKYIQAYFQYDSKKTGGITISHLRFGDKPIRAPYYINQADFVAXXXXXXXX
;
A
#
# COMPACT_ATOMS: atom_id res chain seq x y z
N LEU A 1 -8.95 28.39 -0.66
CA LEU A 1 -9.30 27.91 -1.98
C LEU A 1 -8.81 28.90 -3.02
N VAL A 2 -7.95 28.45 -3.93
CA VAL A 2 -7.52 29.25 -5.07
C VAL A 2 -8.31 28.77 -6.26
N GLN A 3 -9.03 29.70 -6.90
CA GLN A 3 -9.82 29.36 -8.08
C GLN A 3 -9.06 29.85 -9.31
N UNK A 4 -8.62 29.00 -9.83
CA UNK A 4 -7.89 29.33 -11.03
C UNK A 4 -8.77 29.06 -12.20
N UNK A 5 -8.95 29.67 -13.04
CA UNK A 5 -9.77 29.34 -14.11
C UNK A 5 -10.84 28.32 -13.88
N UNK A 6 -11.13 27.76 -13.68
CA UNK A 6 -12.03 26.73 -13.52
C UNK A 6 -11.54 25.59 -12.64
N UNK A 7 -10.55 25.74 -12.11
CA UNK A 7 -10.09 24.74 -11.28
C UNK A 7 -10.33 25.14 -9.87
N THR A 8 -10.77 24.20 -9.22
CA THR A 8 -10.93 24.39 -7.76
C THR A 8 -9.83 23.58 -7.08
N LEU A 9 -9.03 24.20 -6.23
CA LEU A 9 -7.92 23.56 -5.53
C LEU A 9 -8.28 23.26 -4.08
N ALA A 10 -7.99 22.05 -3.64
CA ALA A 10 -8.13 21.62 -2.24
C ALA A 10 -6.80 20.99 -1.81
N GLY A 11 -6.42 21.21 -0.56
CA GLY A 11 -5.17 20.68 -0.03
C GLY A 11 -5.38 19.45 0.85
N GLY A 12 -4.61 18.43 0.58
CA GLY A 12 -4.67 17.20 1.38
C GLY A 12 -3.33 16.83 1.99
N ARG A 13 -3.36 16.27 3.19
CA ARG A 13 -2.18 15.70 3.85
C ARG A 13 -2.38 14.19 3.98
N TYR A 14 -1.42 13.41 3.51
CA TYR A 14 -1.49 11.95 3.49
C TYR A 14 -0.11 11.35 3.74
N GLY A 15 -0.07 10.04 3.94
CA GLY A 15 1.17 9.35 4.26
C GLY A 15 1.74 9.73 5.61
N LEU A 16 0.90 10.19 6.52
CA LEU A 16 1.33 10.67 7.84
C LEU A 16 1.76 9.49 8.71
N GLY A 17 2.81 9.68 9.50
CA GLY A 17 3.32 8.64 10.37
C GLY A 17 3.91 7.46 9.60
N SER A 18 4.51 7.74 8.45
CA SER A 18 5.12 6.72 7.59
C SER A 18 4.13 5.68 7.06
N LYS A 19 2.86 6.05 7.02
CA LYS A 19 1.83 5.15 6.49
C LYS A 19 1.85 5.13 4.97
N ASP A 20 1.50 3.98 4.41
CA ASP A 20 1.31 3.82 2.99
C ASP A 20 0.14 4.70 2.50
N THR A 21 0.10 4.97 1.20
CA THR A 21 -1.04 5.66 0.57
C THR A 21 -1.72 4.68 -0.36
N PRO A 22 -2.62 3.84 0.16
CA PRO A 22 -3.29 2.83 -0.65
C PRO A 22 -4.40 3.41 -1.52
N PRO A 23 -4.95 2.64 -2.45
CA PRO A 23 -6.06 3.11 -3.28
C PRO A 23 -7.25 3.64 -2.48
N SER A 24 -7.55 3.08 -1.30
CA SER A 24 -8.65 3.58 -0.46
C SER A 24 -8.48 5.06 -0.12
N SER A 25 -7.24 5.51 0.09
CA SER A 25 -6.94 6.92 0.36
C SER A 25 -7.26 7.78 -0.87
N VAL A 26 -6.87 7.31 -2.04
CA VAL A 26 -7.13 8.03 -3.29
C VAL A 26 -8.63 8.11 -3.58
N PHE A 27 -9.35 7.00 -3.40
CA PHE A 27 -10.80 6.98 -3.57
C PHE A 27 -11.49 7.94 -2.60
N ALA A 28 -11.02 8.04 -1.35
CA ALA A 28 -11.57 8.97 -0.38
C ALA A 28 -11.42 10.42 -0.85
N ILE A 29 -10.26 10.74 -1.46
CA ILE A 29 -10.04 12.09 -2.03
C ILE A 29 -11.03 12.37 -3.14
N TYR A 30 -11.18 11.46 -4.09
CA TYR A 30 -12.12 11.65 -5.20
C TYR A 30 -13.56 11.79 -4.71
N LYS A 31 -13.94 11.01 -3.70
CA LYS A 31 -15.27 11.14 -3.10
C LYS A 31 -15.49 12.52 -2.50
N GLU A 32 -14.49 13.02 -1.78
CA GLU A 32 -14.59 14.35 -1.18
C GLU A 32 -14.72 15.43 -2.24
N LEU A 33 -13.90 15.35 -3.30
CA LEU A 33 -13.89 16.37 -4.35
C LEU A 33 -15.18 16.39 -5.18
N LYS A 34 -15.96 15.32 -5.16
CA LYS A 34 -17.25 15.27 -5.86
C LYS A 34 -18.40 15.92 -5.11
N LYS A 35 -18.19 16.26 -3.85
CA LYS A 35 -19.23 16.92 -3.05
C LYS A 35 -19.50 18.34 -3.55
N ALA A 36 -20.71 18.81 -3.36
CA ALA A 36 -21.07 20.20 -3.70
C ALA A 36 -20.19 21.20 -2.96
N ASN A 37 -19.86 20.90 -1.71
CA ASN A 37 -19.00 21.74 -0.87
C ASN A 37 -17.87 20.89 -0.28
N PRO A 38 -16.82 20.62 -1.06
CA PRO A 38 -15.72 19.80 -0.55
C PRO A 38 -14.90 20.56 0.50
N LYS A 39 -14.28 19.83 1.40
CA LYS A 39 -13.36 20.42 2.37
C LYS A 39 -12.19 21.07 1.64
N LYS A 40 -11.89 22.31 2.00
CA LYS A 40 -10.76 23.03 1.42
C LYS A 40 -9.42 22.44 1.84
N ARG A 41 -9.38 21.86 3.03
CA ARG A 41 -8.22 21.14 3.56
C ARG A 41 -8.70 19.85 4.22
N PHE A 42 -7.93 18.80 4.08
CA PHE A 42 -8.27 17.52 4.69
C PHE A 42 -7.01 16.71 5.01
N THR A 43 -7.19 15.69 5.83
CA THR A 43 -6.15 14.71 6.12
C THR A 43 -6.69 13.31 5.79
N ILE A 44 -5.79 12.35 5.64
CA ILE A 44 -6.15 10.95 5.42
C ILE A 44 -5.28 10.10 6.33
N GLY A 45 -5.90 9.09 6.94
CA GLY A 45 -5.17 8.15 7.78
C GLY A 45 -5.05 8.55 9.24
N ILE A 46 -5.77 9.59 9.65
CA ILE A 46 -5.85 9.98 11.06
C ILE A 46 -7.13 9.38 11.62
N VAL A 47 -6.99 8.48 12.58
CA VAL A 47 -8.15 7.76 13.14
C VAL A 47 -8.82 8.59 14.23
N ASP A 48 -8.03 9.17 15.11
CA ASP A 48 -8.53 9.97 16.23
C ASP A 48 -8.31 11.44 15.93
N ASP A 49 -9.13 11.99 15.04
CA ASP A 49 -8.95 13.34 14.50
C ASP A 49 -9.85 14.37 15.20
N VAL A 50 -9.27 15.13 16.10
CA VAL A 50 -9.99 16.18 16.84
C VAL A 50 -10.32 17.37 15.94
N THR A 51 -9.70 17.50 14.78
CA THR A 51 -9.96 18.59 13.84
C THR A 51 -11.10 18.31 12.88
N ASN A 52 -11.55 17.07 12.81
CA ASN A 52 -12.59 16.61 11.87
C ASN A 52 -12.23 16.86 10.40
N LEU A 53 -10.93 16.86 10.10
CA LEU A 53 -10.44 17.03 8.74
C LEU A 53 -10.16 15.71 8.04
N SER A 54 -10.09 14.60 8.79
CA SER A 54 -9.76 13.29 8.22
C SER A 54 -10.92 12.76 7.39
N LEU A 55 -10.59 12.27 6.19
CA LEU A 55 -11.59 11.69 5.29
C LEU A 55 -11.79 10.21 5.63
N PRO A 56 -13.04 9.73 5.61
CA PRO A 56 -13.28 8.30 5.81
C PRO A 56 -12.83 7.51 4.59
N GLU A 57 -12.19 6.38 4.82
CA GLU A 57 -11.75 5.48 3.76
C GLU A 57 -12.67 4.26 3.70
N GLU A 58 -12.85 3.73 2.50
CA GLU A 58 -13.69 2.55 2.28
C GLU A 58 -13.07 1.29 2.87
N LYS A 59 -13.92 0.47 3.47
CA LYS A 59 -13.54 -0.85 3.96
C LYS A 59 -14.58 -1.85 3.48
N PRO A 60 -14.17 -2.94 2.83
CA PRO A 60 -12.78 -3.28 2.49
C PRO A 60 -12.19 -2.35 1.43
N ALA A 61 -10.88 -2.29 1.38
CA ALA A 61 -10.19 -1.44 0.41
C ALA A 61 -10.50 -1.91 -1.02
N PRO A 62 -10.64 -0.99 -1.97
CA PRO A 62 -10.91 -1.39 -3.36
C PRO A 62 -9.72 -2.14 -3.97
N ILE A 63 -10.05 -3.15 -4.76
CA ILE A 63 -9.04 -3.94 -5.48
C ILE A 63 -8.73 -3.19 -6.79
N THR A 64 -7.48 -2.83 -6.99
CA THR A 64 -7.05 -2.08 -8.16
C THR A 64 -6.00 -2.80 -8.99
N SER A 65 -5.58 -3.99 -8.57
CA SER A 65 -4.64 -4.79 -9.32
C SER A 65 -5.27 -5.28 -10.63
N ALA A 66 -4.46 -5.35 -11.69
CA ALA A 66 -4.93 -5.88 -12.96
C ALA A 66 -5.30 -7.35 -12.79
N LYS A 67 -6.37 -7.77 -13.46
CA LYS A 67 -6.80 -9.16 -13.43
C LYS A 67 -5.64 -10.07 -13.88
N GLY A 68 -5.38 -11.11 -13.12
CA GLY A 68 -4.29 -12.04 -13.39
C GLY A 68 -2.99 -11.69 -12.69
N THR A 69 -2.97 -10.61 -11.92
CA THR A 69 -1.82 -10.31 -11.06
C THR A 69 -1.90 -11.17 -9.81
N VAL A 70 -0.81 -11.86 -9.51
CA VAL A 70 -0.70 -12.63 -8.27
C VAL A 70 0.00 -11.76 -7.23
N GLU A 71 -0.58 -11.69 -6.04
CA GLU A 71 -0.08 -10.85 -4.95
C GLU A 71 0.29 -11.71 -3.76
N CYS A 72 1.55 -11.63 -3.33
CA CYS A 72 2.10 -12.47 -2.26
C CYS A 72 2.65 -11.61 -1.14
N LYS A 73 2.41 -12.04 0.10
CA LYS A 73 2.93 -11.37 1.29
C LYS A 73 3.70 -12.36 2.15
N PHE A 74 4.87 -11.93 2.59
CA PHE A 74 5.73 -12.77 3.43
C PHE A 74 6.04 -12.00 4.73
N TRP A 75 5.68 -12.58 5.86
CA TRP A 75 6.02 -12.03 7.17
C TRP A 75 7.21 -12.78 7.74
N GLY A 76 8.20 -12.03 8.18
CA GLY A 76 9.39 -12.58 8.78
C GLY A 76 9.96 -11.67 9.86
N ILE A 77 11.08 -12.10 10.41
CA ILE A 77 11.82 -11.33 11.42
C ILE A 77 13.17 -10.97 10.81
N GLY A 78 13.63 -9.76 11.08
CA GLY A 78 14.89 -9.29 10.55
C GLY A 78 16.03 -10.27 10.84
N GLY A 79 16.71 -10.72 9.79
CA GLY A 79 17.79 -11.69 9.88
C GLY A 79 17.38 -13.14 9.68
N ASP A 80 16.08 -13.43 9.47
CA ASP A 80 15.61 -14.83 9.32
C ASP A 80 15.69 -15.36 7.89
N GLY A 81 16.13 -14.52 6.93
CA GLY A 81 16.26 -14.95 5.53
C GLY A 81 15.01 -14.74 4.67
N THR A 82 13.89 -14.29 5.26
CA THR A 82 12.62 -14.12 4.53
C THR A 82 12.76 -13.09 3.41
N VAL A 83 13.46 -11.98 3.67
CA VAL A 83 13.68 -10.94 2.66
C VAL A 83 14.51 -11.50 1.50
N GLY A 84 15.56 -12.27 1.82
CA GLY A 84 16.38 -12.94 0.82
C GLY A 84 15.56 -13.91 -0.03
N ALA A 85 14.73 -14.72 0.61
CA ALA A 85 13.87 -15.68 -0.10
C ALA A 85 12.93 -14.96 -1.08
N ASN A 86 12.38 -13.80 -0.68
CA ASN A 86 11.52 -13.04 -1.58
C ASN A 86 12.32 -12.46 -2.76
N LYS A 87 13.54 -11.98 -2.50
CA LYS A 87 14.42 -11.49 -3.58
C LYS A 87 14.76 -12.61 -4.57
N ASP A 88 15.05 -13.79 -4.04
CA ASP A 88 15.34 -14.96 -4.88
C ASP A 88 14.10 -15.37 -5.70
N SER A 89 12.92 -15.35 -5.09
CA SER A 89 11.67 -15.62 -5.80
C SER A 89 11.46 -14.64 -6.95
N THR A 90 11.70 -13.35 -6.67
CA THR A 90 11.60 -12.29 -7.68
C THR A 90 12.55 -12.57 -8.85
N LYS A 91 13.78 -12.94 -8.53
CA LYS A 91 14.79 -13.24 -9.55
C LYS A 91 14.42 -14.48 -10.36
N ILE A 92 13.97 -15.55 -9.70
CA ILE A 92 13.57 -16.79 -10.37
C ILE A 92 12.43 -16.52 -11.36
N ILE A 93 11.40 -15.80 -10.92
CA ILE A 93 10.27 -15.47 -11.79
C ILE A 93 10.74 -14.62 -12.98
N GLY A 94 11.60 -13.65 -12.72
CA GLY A 94 12.11 -12.76 -13.77
C GLY A 94 13.00 -13.48 -14.77
N ASP A 95 13.82 -14.41 -14.31
CA ASP A 95 14.76 -15.11 -15.19
C ASP A 95 14.08 -16.23 -16.01
N HIS A 96 12.99 -16.79 -15.51
CA HIS A 96 12.38 -17.98 -16.11
C HIS A 96 10.99 -17.74 -16.70
N THR A 97 10.48 -16.50 -16.65
CA THR A 97 9.17 -16.18 -17.23
C THR A 97 9.21 -14.79 -17.87
N ASP A 98 8.20 -14.49 -18.67
CA ASP A 98 8.03 -13.16 -19.26
C ASP A 98 7.10 -12.27 -18.42
N LYS A 99 6.89 -12.62 -17.13
CA LYS A 99 6.01 -11.89 -16.24
C LYS A 99 6.60 -10.55 -15.83
N TYR A 100 5.74 -9.57 -15.65
CA TYR A 100 6.10 -8.34 -14.96
C TYR A 100 6.16 -8.63 -13.46
N ILE A 101 7.12 -8.01 -12.77
CA ILE A 101 7.36 -8.29 -11.36
C ILE A 101 7.58 -6.98 -10.61
N GLN A 102 7.09 -6.96 -9.36
CA GLN A 102 7.33 -5.83 -8.47
C GLN A 102 7.52 -6.37 -7.06
N ALA A 103 8.49 -5.85 -6.36
CA ALA A 103 8.71 -6.22 -4.96
C ALA A 103 8.89 -4.98 -4.11
N TYR A 104 8.24 -4.96 -2.95
CA TYR A 104 8.38 -3.93 -1.92
C TYR A 104 8.72 -4.61 -0.60
N PHE A 105 9.48 -3.89 0.22
CA PHE A 105 9.90 -4.40 1.52
C PHE A 105 9.60 -3.37 2.60
N GLN A 106 8.88 -3.80 3.64
CA GLN A 106 8.63 -3.02 4.84
C GLN A 106 9.54 -3.52 5.95
N TYR A 107 10.20 -2.61 6.62
CA TYR A 107 11.07 -2.93 7.74
C TYR A 107 10.60 -2.17 8.98
N ASP A 108 10.66 -2.85 10.13
CA ASP A 108 10.52 -2.17 11.40
C ASP A 108 11.74 -1.25 11.60
N SER A 109 11.58 -0.21 12.38
CA SER A 109 12.69 0.69 12.74
C SER A 109 13.76 -0.02 13.59
N LYS A 110 13.39 -1.11 14.24
CA LYS A 110 14.31 -1.91 15.04
C LYS A 110 15.24 -2.71 14.12
N LYS A 111 16.55 -2.60 14.32
CA LYS A 111 17.54 -3.21 13.43
C LYS A 111 17.51 -4.74 13.42
N THR A 112 17.37 -5.36 14.59
CA THR A 112 17.42 -6.81 14.73
C THR A 112 16.20 -7.30 15.47
N GLY A 113 15.57 -8.35 14.95
CA GLY A 113 14.38 -8.93 15.56
C GLY A 113 13.10 -8.15 15.30
N GLY A 114 13.18 -7.11 14.46
CA GLY A 114 11.97 -6.39 14.04
C GLY A 114 11.26 -7.14 12.94
N ILE A 115 9.96 -6.87 12.81
CA ILE A 115 9.13 -7.52 11.77
C ILE A 115 9.53 -6.99 10.39
N THR A 116 9.65 -7.90 9.44
CA THR A 116 9.80 -7.55 8.02
C THR A 116 8.57 -8.07 7.27
N ILE A 117 8.05 -7.27 6.37
CA ILE A 117 6.95 -7.70 5.50
C ILE A 117 7.40 -7.48 4.06
N SER A 118 7.44 -8.56 3.31
CA SER A 118 7.81 -8.51 1.89
C SER A 118 6.56 -8.63 1.04
N HIS A 119 6.44 -7.78 0.03
CA HIS A 119 5.31 -7.75 -0.89
C HIS A 119 5.81 -8.07 -2.29
N LEU A 120 5.23 -9.08 -2.92
CA LEU A 120 5.61 -9.51 -4.26
C LEU A 120 4.38 -9.54 -5.14
N ARG A 121 4.45 -8.85 -6.28
CA ARG A 121 3.41 -8.92 -7.31
C ARG A 121 4.04 -9.44 -8.60
N PHE A 122 3.33 -10.30 -9.31
CA PHE A 122 3.75 -10.70 -10.65
C PHE A 122 2.53 -11.02 -11.52
N GLY A 123 2.66 -10.83 -12.82
CA GLY A 123 1.55 -11.07 -13.74
C GLY A 123 1.89 -10.74 -15.17
N ASP A 124 0.92 -10.92 -16.06
CA ASP A 124 1.10 -10.75 -17.49
C ASP A 124 0.99 -9.30 -17.97
N LYS A 125 0.60 -8.38 -17.07
CA LYS A 125 0.42 -6.98 -17.41
C LYS A 125 1.37 -6.12 -16.58
N PRO A 126 1.75 -4.93 -17.09
CA PRO A 126 2.61 -4.02 -16.30
C PRO A 126 1.98 -3.71 -14.94
N ILE A 127 2.81 -3.74 -13.91
CA ILE A 127 2.36 -3.51 -12.53
C ILE A 127 2.60 -2.05 -12.18
N ARG A 128 1.50 -1.33 -11.92
CA ARG A 128 1.54 0.10 -11.58
C ARG A 128 0.86 0.29 -10.24
N ALA A 129 1.43 -0.32 -9.21
CA ALA A 129 0.86 -0.37 -7.87
C ALA A 129 1.90 0.13 -6.84
N PRO A 130 2.09 1.47 -6.72
CA PRO A 130 3.07 2.01 -5.77
C PRO A 130 2.51 2.05 -4.35
N TYR A 131 2.05 0.90 -3.86
CA TYR A 131 1.47 0.74 -2.53
C TYR A 131 1.60 -0.71 -2.11
N TYR A 132 1.49 -0.95 -0.81
CA TYR A 132 1.61 -2.29 -0.24
C TYR A 132 0.38 -3.14 -0.58
N ILE A 133 0.59 -4.45 -0.59
CA ILE A 133 -0.49 -5.42 -0.86
C ILE A 133 -1.45 -5.43 0.33
N ASN A 134 -2.73 -5.24 0.05
CA ASN A 134 -3.79 -5.28 1.06
C ASN A 134 -4.56 -6.60 1.05
N GLN A 135 -4.68 -7.21 -0.12
CA GLN A 135 -5.35 -8.50 -0.27
C GLN A 135 -4.40 -9.42 -1.02
N ALA A 136 -3.91 -10.43 -0.34
CA ALA A 136 -2.90 -11.33 -0.90
C ALA A 136 -3.53 -12.64 -1.35
N ASP A 137 -3.06 -13.14 -2.49
CA ASP A 137 -3.42 -14.48 -2.98
C ASP A 137 -2.61 -15.56 -2.23
N PHE A 138 -1.39 -15.20 -1.79
CA PHE A 138 -0.51 -16.11 -1.06
C PHE A 138 0.10 -15.38 0.14
N VAL A 139 0.10 -16.04 1.28
CA VAL A 139 0.69 -15.48 2.52
C VAL A 139 1.62 -16.54 3.13
N ALA A 140 2.81 -16.12 3.46
CA ALA A 140 3.74 -16.98 4.19
C ALA A 140 4.14 -16.30 5.49
N UNK A 141 4.08 -16.92 6.50
CA UNK A 141 4.47 -16.39 7.76
C UNK A 141 5.60 -17.28 8.23
N UNK A 142 6.62 -16.94 8.12
CA UNK A 142 7.84 -17.65 8.50
C UNK A 142 8.14 -17.56 9.93
N UNK A 143 7.60 -16.69 10.51
CA UNK A 143 7.79 -16.54 11.95
C UNK A 143 6.48 -16.83 12.63
N UNK A 144 6.44 -17.74 13.22
CA UNK A 144 5.35 -18.15 14.00
C UNK A 144 5.01 -17.21 15.13
N UNK A 145 5.83 -16.66 15.49
CA UNK A 145 5.71 -15.74 16.53
C UNK A 145 5.34 -14.37 16.05
N UNK A 146 5.41 -14.25 15.05
CA UNK A 146 5.08 -13.05 14.46
C UNK A 146 3.64 -12.87 14.10
N UNK A 147 3.13 -13.64 14.31
CA UNK A 147 1.75 -13.66 14.01
C UNK A 147 0.89 -13.18 15.11
N UNK A 148 1.29 -12.65 15.73
CA UNK A 148 0.51 -12.13 16.74
C UNK A 148 0.06 -10.80 16.58
#